data_6354692e6db9365ea19b1efde47d3bc4
#
_entry.id   6354692e6db9365ea19b1efde47d3bc4
#
_cell.length_a   1.000
_cell.length_b   1.000
_cell.length_c   1.000
_cell.angle_alpha   90.00
_cell.angle_beta   90.00
_cell.angle_gamma   90.00
#
_symmetry.space_group_name_H-M   'P 1'
#
loop_
_entity.id
_entity.type
_entity.pdbx_description
1 polymer ?
#
loop_
_entity_poly.entity_id
_entity_poly.type
_entity_poly.pdbx_seq_one_letter_code
_entity_poly.pdbx_strand_id
1 'polypeptide(L)'
;MLTGGAGAGARGASGGLIRNLARMSVRRPLRGVFAVLCAALLVGSGCARFDDAQSQPFTTEPELAPGPTSTPPPPPPLPPTPFPKECPAPGVMQGCLDSTSGLIMLPDSQSALVAERTTGVVKEISVRAEPKVKTTLPVDGSGDGGLMDIAMSPTYQQDRLMYAYVSTPTDNRVIRIADGDIPKPILTGIPKGADGNTGSLIFTSPTTLLVQTGDAGNPADAANPGSLAGKVLRIEQPTTVDQAPTTTALSGLGAGGGMCRDGSDGSLYITDRTPTGDRLQRITKDSKTSTVWTWPDRPGVAGCAALDGTVLVNLVNTKQTVAVRMAPETGAVTGDPEVVRQDQHGHAWALAMSPDGNIWGGTVNKTAGDAQKLDDVVFPLFPQGGGFPRKNEDAT
;
A
#
# COMPACT_ATOMS: atom_id res chain seq x y z
N MET A 1 40.49 15.79 59.69
CA MET A 1 41.84 15.28 59.28
C MET A 1 41.81 15.31 57.77
N LEU A 2 42.32 16.39 57.13
CA LEU A 2 43.67 16.47 56.60
C LEU A 2 43.83 15.50 55.41
N THR A 3 44.15 15.79 54.19
CA THR A 3 44.89 16.83 53.47
C THR A 3 44.78 16.36 51.99
N GLY A 4 44.62 17.06 50.96
CA GLY A 4 45.44 18.15 50.44
C GLY A 4 46.25 17.66 49.28
N GLY A 5 46.25 18.32 48.15
CA GLY A 5 47.23 18.11 47.12
C GLY A 5 46.86 18.61 45.77
N ALA A 6 47.11 19.86 45.51
CA ALA A 6 47.11 20.60 44.27
C ALA A 6 48.42 20.44 43.49
N GLY A 7 48.37 20.67 42.18
CA GLY A 7 49.55 20.90 41.34
C GLY A 7 49.08 20.92 39.88
N ALA A 8 48.91 21.92 39.21
CA ALA A 8 49.55 23.19 38.76
C ALA A 8 50.79 22.97 37.87
N GLY A 9 50.73 23.51 36.71
CA GLY A 9 51.88 23.87 35.87
C GLY A 9 51.81 23.33 34.47
N ALA A 10 51.76 24.04 33.45
CA ALA A 10 52.16 25.33 32.89
C ALA A 10 52.74 25.11 31.48
N ARG A 11 52.16 25.80 30.52
CA ARG A 11 52.77 26.63 29.47
C ARG A 11 53.90 26.11 28.57
N GLY A 12 53.71 26.38 27.30
CA GLY A 12 54.73 26.57 26.28
C GLY A 12 54.14 26.34 24.90
N ALA A 13 53.77 27.24 24.17
CA ALA A 13 54.24 28.44 23.46
C ALA A 13 55.04 28.08 22.20
N SER A 14 54.46 28.57 21.11
CA SER A 14 55.08 29.28 19.97
C SER A 14 55.76 28.55 18.86
N GLY A 15 55.44 29.05 17.68
CA GLY A 15 56.28 29.12 16.48
C GLY A 15 55.66 28.39 15.31
N GLY A 16 55.19 28.96 14.30
CA GLY A 16 55.58 30.14 13.60
C GLY A 16 55.95 29.81 12.17
N LEU A 17 55.33 30.46 11.27
CA LEU A 17 55.83 30.99 10.00
C LEU A 17 55.86 30.11 8.73
N ILE A 18 55.07 30.52 7.81
CA ILE A 18 55.32 31.27 6.55
C ILE A 18 55.46 30.43 5.25
N ARG A 19 54.54 30.79 4.32
CA ARG A 19 54.70 31.03 2.89
C ARG A 19 55.20 29.90 2.01
N ASN A 20 54.42 29.55 0.96
CA ASN A 20 54.78 30.11 -0.36
C ASN A 20 53.62 29.92 -1.36
N LEU A 21 53.21 31.07 -1.90
CA LEU A 21 52.51 31.24 -3.18
C LEU A 21 53.45 30.85 -4.33
N ALA A 22 52.99 29.99 -5.21
CA ALA A 22 53.57 29.92 -6.55
C ALA A 22 52.41 30.04 -7.56
N ARG A 23 52.21 31.28 -8.00
CA ARG A 23 51.59 31.56 -9.27
C ARG A 23 52.49 31.05 -10.39
N MET A 24 51.99 30.20 -11.27
CA MET A 24 52.56 29.98 -12.57
C MET A 24 51.52 30.30 -13.64
N SER A 25 51.70 31.49 -14.25
CA SER A 25 51.12 31.90 -15.50
C SER A 25 51.83 31.13 -16.61
N VAL A 26 51.09 30.43 -17.45
CA VAL A 26 51.60 30.01 -18.78
C VAL A 26 50.68 30.52 -19.85
N ARG A 27 51.32 31.26 -20.68
CA ARG A 27 50.87 32.04 -21.87
C ARG A 27 50.21 31.13 -22.90
N ARG A 28 49.20 31.65 -23.57
CA ARG A 28 48.79 31.26 -24.93
C ARG A 28 49.98 31.51 -25.88
N PRO A 29 50.18 30.72 -26.96
CA PRO A 29 49.31 30.76 -28.14
C PRO A 29 49.21 29.38 -28.86
N LEU A 30 48.13 29.11 -29.53
CA LEU A 30 48.12 28.53 -30.89
C LEU A 30 46.73 28.65 -31.51
N ARG A 31 46.42 29.82 -31.98
CA ARG A 31 45.46 30.00 -33.04
C ARG A 31 46.21 29.58 -34.32
N GLY A 32 45.82 28.48 -34.94
CA GLY A 32 46.40 28.17 -36.25
C GLY A 32 46.20 26.77 -36.80
N VAL A 33 45.78 25.79 -36.00
CA VAL A 33 45.70 24.39 -36.47
C VAL A 33 44.25 23.88 -36.58
N PHE A 34 43.25 24.65 -36.13
CA PHE A 34 41.84 24.21 -36.20
C PHE A 34 41.12 24.59 -37.51
N ALA A 35 41.74 25.36 -38.39
CA ALA A 35 41.11 25.79 -39.63
C ALA A 35 41.34 24.83 -40.83
N VAL A 36 42.24 23.85 -40.73
CA VAL A 36 42.52 22.90 -41.83
C VAL A 36 41.82 21.55 -41.62
N LEU A 37 41.37 21.21 -40.39
CA LEU A 37 40.69 19.95 -40.15
C LEU A 37 39.17 20.02 -40.35
N CYS A 38 38.55 21.20 -40.38
CA CYS A 38 37.14 21.37 -40.69
C CYS A 38 36.80 21.43 -42.18
N ALA A 39 37.78 21.63 -43.05
CA ALA A 39 37.57 21.64 -44.52
C ALA A 39 37.61 20.25 -45.19
N ALA A 40 38.06 19.21 -44.47
CA ALA A 40 38.12 17.84 -44.98
C ALA A 40 36.90 16.96 -44.63
N LEU A 41 35.93 17.48 -43.86
CA LEU A 41 34.73 16.73 -43.42
C LEU A 41 33.45 17.12 -44.16
N LEU A 42 33.51 17.98 -45.18
CA LEU A 42 32.31 18.44 -45.91
C LEU A 42 32.21 17.87 -47.34
N VAL A 43 33.00 16.86 -47.72
CA VAL A 43 32.93 16.22 -49.06
C VAL A 43 32.48 14.76 -48.99
N GLY A 44 31.87 14.35 -47.88
CA GLY A 44 31.33 13.00 -47.67
C GLY A 44 29.80 12.92 -47.59
N SER A 45 29.05 13.85 -48.22
CA SER A 45 27.62 13.63 -48.45
C SER A 45 27.45 12.66 -49.63
N GLY A 46 27.71 11.39 -49.35
CA GLY A 46 27.30 10.30 -50.22
C GLY A 46 25.82 10.27 -50.30
N CYS A 47 25.24 10.61 -51.44
CA CYS A 47 23.91 10.22 -51.81
C CYS A 47 23.77 8.73 -51.58
N ALA A 48 22.87 8.33 -50.71
CA ALA A 48 22.41 6.96 -50.63
C ALA A 48 21.82 6.66 -52.04
N ARG A 49 22.61 6.01 -52.88
CA ARG A 49 22.05 5.29 -54.01
C ARG A 49 21.18 4.22 -53.40
N PHE A 50 19.89 4.27 -53.68
CA PHE A 50 19.08 3.08 -53.64
C PHE A 50 19.73 2.12 -54.64
N ASP A 51 20.48 1.17 -54.15
CA ASP A 51 20.85 0.03 -54.95
C ASP A 51 19.55 -0.57 -55.45
N ASP A 52 19.50 -0.77 -56.75
CA ASP A 52 18.51 -1.59 -57.40
C ASP A 52 18.54 -2.99 -56.71
N ALA A 53 17.83 -3.11 -55.61
CA ALA A 53 17.47 -4.41 -55.09
C ALA A 53 16.68 -5.05 -56.22
N GLN A 54 17.32 -5.96 -56.93
CA GLN A 54 16.68 -6.78 -57.95
C GLN A 54 15.37 -7.28 -57.32
N SER A 55 14.27 -6.74 -57.77
CA SER A 55 12.96 -7.26 -57.46
C SER A 55 12.92 -8.71 -57.90
N GLN A 56 13.04 -9.61 -56.95
CA GLN A 56 12.75 -11.00 -57.23
C GLN A 56 11.30 -11.06 -57.72
N PRO A 57 11.01 -11.74 -58.83
CA PRO A 57 9.67 -11.84 -59.32
C PRO A 57 8.80 -12.46 -58.23
N PHE A 58 7.73 -11.80 -57.87
CA PHE A 58 6.70 -12.32 -57.00
C PHE A 58 6.26 -13.68 -57.54
N THR A 59 6.50 -14.74 -56.80
CA THR A 59 5.88 -16.04 -57.06
C THR A 59 4.40 -15.91 -56.80
N THR A 60 3.57 -15.99 -57.80
CA THR A 60 2.15 -15.70 -57.79
C THR A 60 1.29 -16.84 -57.26
N GLU A 61 1.83 -17.80 -56.55
CA GLU A 61 1.03 -18.79 -55.84
C GLU A 61 1.60 -19.05 -54.45
N PRO A 62 0.99 -18.49 -53.41
CA PRO A 62 1.16 -19.08 -52.10
C PRO A 62 0.38 -20.41 -52.09
N GLU A 63 1.08 -21.53 -52.04
CA GLU A 63 0.46 -22.77 -51.60
C GLU A 63 -0.17 -22.53 -50.21
N LEU A 64 -1.50 -22.53 -50.17
CA LEU A 64 -2.25 -22.55 -48.92
C LEU A 64 -1.94 -23.87 -48.25
N ALA A 65 -1.00 -23.85 -47.31
CA ALA A 65 -0.91 -24.95 -46.34
C ALA A 65 -2.28 -25.10 -45.69
N PRO A 66 -2.75 -26.32 -45.42
CA PRO A 66 -4.02 -26.51 -44.73
C PRO A 66 -3.97 -25.72 -43.42
N GLY A 67 -4.84 -24.72 -43.36
CA GLY A 67 -4.93 -23.82 -42.22
C GLY A 67 -5.13 -24.61 -40.94
N PRO A 68 -4.55 -24.18 -39.82
CA PRO A 68 -4.84 -24.84 -38.55
C PRO A 68 -6.35 -24.90 -38.37
N THR A 69 -6.83 -26.05 -38.00
CA THR A 69 -8.23 -26.32 -37.67
C THR A 69 -8.75 -25.16 -36.80
N SER A 70 -9.66 -24.38 -37.32
CA SER A 70 -10.21 -23.25 -36.62
C SER A 70 -10.84 -23.77 -35.32
N THR A 71 -10.19 -23.44 -34.20
CA THR A 71 -10.83 -23.58 -32.88
C THR A 71 -12.13 -22.81 -32.93
N PRO A 72 -13.27 -23.40 -32.57
CA PRO A 72 -14.53 -22.67 -32.52
C PRO A 72 -14.34 -21.36 -31.72
N PRO A 73 -14.91 -20.25 -32.15
CA PRO A 73 -14.83 -19.03 -31.37
C PRO A 73 -15.34 -19.31 -29.95
N PRO A 74 -14.72 -18.74 -28.92
CA PRO A 74 -15.19 -18.89 -27.55
C PRO A 74 -16.69 -18.52 -27.51
N PRO A 75 -17.50 -19.23 -26.73
CA PRO A 75 -18.92 -18.92 -26.61
C PRO A 75 -19.06 -17.45 -26.19
N PRO A 76 -20.08 -16.74 -26.69
CA PRO A 76 -20.30 -15.36 -26.30
C PRO A 76 -20.37 -15.27 -24.78
N PRO A 77 -19.85 -14.18 -24.17
CA PRO A 77 -19.96 -13.95 -22.73
C PRO A 77 -21.42 -14.12 -22.32
N LEU A 78 -21.64 -14.88 -21.25
CA LEU A 78 -22.99 -14.98 -20.67
C LEU A 78 -23.47 -13.55 -20.37
N PRO A 79 -24.76 -13.22 -20.65
CA PRO A 79 -25.30 -11.94 -20.25
C PRO A 79 -25.07 -11.74 -18.75
N PRO A 80 -24.68 -10.53 -18.31
CA PRO A 80 -24.45 -10.26 -16.90
C PRO A 80 -25.69 -10.66 -16.11
N THR A 81 -25.51 -11.44 -15.08
CA THR A 81 -26.59 -11.82 -14.16
C THR A 81 -27.16 -10.53 -13.58
N PRO A 82 -28.47 -10.29 -13.66
CA PRO A 82 -29.05 -9.09 -13.08
C PRO A 82 -28.65 -8.98 -11.60
N PHE A 83 -28.23 -7.78 -11.20
CA PHE A 83 -27.92 -7.50 -9.80
C PHE A 83 -29.16 -7.82 -8.93
N PRO A 84 -29.01 -8.66 -7.87
CA PRO A 84 -30.15 -9.05 -7.07
C PRO A 84 -30.80 -7.81 -6.43
N LYS A 85 -32.10 -7.64 -6.61
CA LYS A 85 -32.87 -6.50 -6.07
C LYS A 85 -32.78 -6.36 -4.55
N GLU A 86 -32.33 -7.40 -3.88
CA GLU A 86 -32.19 -7.50 -2.42
C GLU A 86 -30.86 -6.96 -1.90
N CYS A 87 -29.84 -6.79 -2.78
CA CYS A 87 -28.50 -6.39 -2.37
C CYS A 87 -28.39 -4.96 -1.83
N PRO A 88 -29.18 -3.97 -2.25
CA PRO A 88 -29.30 -2.71 -1.55
C PRO A 88 -30.11 -2.89 -0.27
N ALA A 89 -29.49 -3.43 0.78
CA ALA A 89 -30.16 -3.64 2.06
C ALA A 89 -30.21 -2.35 2.89
N PRO A 90 -31.24 -2.15 3.74
CA PRO A 90 -31.25 -1.04 4.68
C PRO A 90 -30.08 -1.09 5.64
N GLY A 91 -29.45 0.07 5.91
CA GLY A 91 -28.39 0.18 6.91
C GLY A 91 -26.99 -0.19 6.40
N VAL A 92 -26.83 -0.58 5.11
CA VAL A 92 -25.54 -0.80 4.48
C VAL A 92 -25.39 0.07 3.24
N MET A 93 -24.14 0.37 2.87
CA MET A 93 -23.86 1.02 1.58
C MET A 93 -24.10 0.03 0.43
N GLN A 94 -23.58 -1.18 0.57
CA GLN A 94 -23.67 -2.24 -0.42
C GLN A 94 -23.63 -3.61 0.25
N GLY A 95 -24.39 -4.56 -0.30
CA GLY A 95 -24.32 -5.98 0.03
C GLY A 95 -24.02 -6.84 -1.19
N CYS A 96 -24.07 -8.18 -1.00
CA CYS A 96 -23.77 -9.19 -2.02
C CYS A 96 -22.39 -9.02 -2.66
N LEU A 97 -21.44 -8.53 -1.90
CA LEU A 97 -20.02 -8.47 -2.26
C LEU A 97 -19.37 -9.83 -2.01
N ASP A 98 -18.19 -10.05 -2.57
CA ASP A 98 -17.28 -11.08 -2.06
C ASP A 98 -16.53 -10.55 -0.84
N SER A 99 -15.78 -11.41 -0.13
CA SER A 99 -15.04 -11.02 1.07
C SER A 99 -14.20 -9.79 0.82
N THR A 100 -14.50 -8.70 1.56
CA THR A 100 -13.84 -7.42 1.37
C THR A 100 -12.45 -7.42 2.00
N SER A 101 -11.52 -6.67 1.42
CA SER A 101 -10.17 -6.51 1.96
C SER A 101 -9.77 -5.04 2.08
N GLY A 102 -9.64 -4.33 0.97
CA GLY A 102 -9.39 -2.89 0.93
C GLY A 102 -10.67 -2.09 0.75
N LEU A 103 -10.76 -0.95 1.43
CA LEU A 103 -11.90 -0.03 1.34
C LEU A 103 -11.39 1.41 1.34
N ILE A 104 -11.82 2.19 0.34
CA ILE A 104 -11.47 3.61 0.21
C ILE A 104 -12.74 4.40 0.01
N MET A 105 -13.03 5.34 0.91
CA MET A 105 -14.13 6.29 0.71
C MET A 105 -13.75 7.35 -0.31
N LEU A 106 -14.66 7.65 -1.24
CA LEU A 106 -14.44 8.65 -2.27
C LEU A 106 -14.72 10.07 -1.74
N PRO A 107 -14.25 11.12 -2.44
CA PRO A 107 -14.39 12.51 -1.98
C PRO A 107 -15.81 12.98 -1.76
N ASP A 108 -16.81 12.31 -2.34
CA ASP A 108 -18.23 12.60 -2.15
C ASP A 108 -18.80 12.10 -0.82
N SER A 109 -18.01 11.35 -0.03
CA SER A 109 -18.41 10.69 1.22
C SER A 109 -19.60 9.73 1.12
N GLN A 110 -20.08 9.43 -0.08
CA GLN A 110 -21.27 8.60 -0.34
C GLN A 110 -20.98 7.39 -1.21
N SER A 111 -19.81 7.35 -1.83
CA SER A 111 -19.33 6.23 -2.63
C SER A 111 -17.97 5.76 -2.14
N ALA A 112 -17.63 4.52 -2.50
CA ALA A 112 -16.38 3.90 -2.10
C ALA A 112 -15.82 2.99 -3.20
N LEU A 113 -14.51 2.77 -3.18
CA LEU A 113 -13.87 1.64 -3.85
C LEU A 113 -13.73 0.51 -2.84
N VAL A 114 -14.18 -0.68 -3.19
CA VAL A 114 -14.03 -1.89 -2.39
C VAL A 114 -13.28 -2.94 -3.18
N ALA A 115 -12.29 -3.55 -2.53
CA ALA A 115 -11.54 -4.68 -3.05
C ALA A 115 -12.18 -5.98 -2.57
N GLU A 116 -12.43 -6.91 -3.49
CA GLU A 116 -12.87 -8.26 -3.18
C GLU A 116 -11.67 -9.22 -3.17
N ARG A 117 -11.36 -9.76 -2.02
CA ARG A 117 -10.12 -10.48 -1.73
C ARG A 117 -9.89 -11.68 -2.66
N THR A 118 -10.89 -12.56 -2.78
CA THR A 118 -10.72 -13.86 -3.46
C THR A 118 -10.86 -13.77 -4.96
N THR A 119 -11.68 -12.81 -5.44
CA THR A 119 -11.96 -12.63 -6.87
C THR A 119 -11.02 -11.66 -7.57
N GLY A 120 -10.31 -10.82 -6.79
CA GLY A 120 -9.45 -9.77 -7.35
C GLY A 120 -10.21 -8.60 -7.98
N VAL A 121 -11.52 -8.51 -7.74
CA VAL A 121 -12.35 -7.45 -8.30
C VAL A 121 -12.28 -6.19 -7.44
N VAL A 122 -12.10 -5.04 -8.07
CA VAL A 122 -12.31 -3.73 -7.45
C VAL A 122 -13.61 -3.17 -7.98
N LYS A 123 -14.52 -2.83 -7.07
CA LYS A 123 -15.82 -2.22 -7.38
C LYS A 123 -15.93 -0.81 -6.84
N GLU A 124 -16.54 0.06 -7.62
CA GLU A 124 -17.09 1.31 -7.13
C GLU A 124 -18.53 1.05 -6.68
N ILE A 125 -18.80 1.36 -5.43
CA ILE A 125 -20.07 1.14 -4.77
C ILE A 125 -20.63 2.47 -4.23
N SER A 126 -21.92 2.58 -4.13
CA SER A 126 -22.62 3.70 -3.49
C SER A 126 -23.97 3.26 -2.95
N VAL A 127 -24.57 4.07 -2.10
CA VAL A 127 -25.86 3.76 -1.50
C VAL A 127 -26.93 3.61 -2.57
N ARG A 128 -27.61 2.46 -2.62
CA ARG A 128 -28.75 2.17 -3.52
C ARG A 128 -28.45 2.16 -5.03
N ALA A 129 -27.19 2.06 -5.41
CA ALA A 129 -26.80 1.90 -6.81
C ALA A 129 -26.18 0.52 -7.06
N GLU A 130 -26.24 0.05 -8.30
CA GLU A 130 -25.52 -1.16 -8.68
C GLU A 130 -24.01 -0.94 -8.62
N PRO A 131 -23.23 -1.91 -8.05
CA PRO A 131 -21.79 -1.85 -8.05
C PRO A 131 -21.24 -1.80 -9.48
N LYS A 132 -20.25 -0.94 -9.71
CA LYS A 132 -19.55 -0.85 -10.99
C LYS A 132 -18.18 -1.47 -10.87
N VAL A 133 -17.87 -2.49 -11.66
CA VAL A 133 -16.52 -3.06 -11.74
C VAL A 133 -15.57 -2.01 -12.33
N LYS A 134 -14.53 -1.67 -11.58
CA LYS A 134 -13.46 -0.77 -12.02
C LYS A 134 -12.35 -1.55 -12.70
N THR A 135 -11.95 -2.66 -12.11
CA THR A 135 -10.93 -3.55 -12.65
C THR A 135 -11.05 -4.93 -12.03
N THR A 136 -10.49 -5.93 -12.70
CA THR A 136 -10.30 -7.28 -12.16
C THR A 136 -8.82 -7.64 -12.29
N LEU A 137 -8.21 -7.99 -11.17
CA LEU A 137 -6.80 -8.32 -11.08
C LEU A 137 -6.63 -9.84 -10.99
N PRO A 138 -5.66 -10.41 -11.71
CA PRO A 138 -5.34 -11.82 -11.55
C PRO A 138 -4.69 -12.04 -10.17
N VAL A 139 -5.35 -12.77 -9.29
CA VAL A 139 -4.88 -13.05 -7.93
C VAL A 139 -4.96 -14.54 -7.61
N ASP A 140 -4.13 -14.97 -6.68
CA ASP A 140 -4.27 -16.26 -6.00
C ASP A 140 -4.96 -16.02 -4.66
N GLY A 141 -6.27 -16.25 -4.63
CA GLY A 141 -7.12 -16.09 -3.44
C GLY A 141 -7.08 -17.27 -2.48
N SER A 142 -6.18 -18.24 -2.66
CA SER A 142 -6.03 -19.38 -1.76
C SER A 142 -5.49 -18.96 -0.39
N GLY A 143 -5.85 -19.71 0.65
CA GLY A 143 -5.47 -19.38 2.02
C GLY A 143 -6.00 -18.01 2.44
N ASP A 144 -5.12 -17.20 3.00
CA ASP A 144 -5.39 -15.81 3.35
C ASP A 144 -4.89 -14.80 2.30
N GLY A 145 -4.44 -15.29 1.12
CA GLY A 145 -3.99 -14.45 0.01
C GLY A 145 -5.13 -13.85 -0.83
N GLY A 146 -4.76 -13.18 -1.92
CA GLY A 146 -5.69 -12.56 -2.86
C GLY A 146 -5.41 -11.10 -3.11
N LEU A 147 -6.44 -10.30 -3.37
CA LEU A 147 -6.37 -8.84 -3.39
C LEU A 147 -6.49 -8.34 -1.96
N MET A 148 -5.37 -7.96 -1.34
CA MET A 148 -5.32 -7.70 0.10
C MET A 148 -5.64 -6.26 0.47
N ASP A 149 -5.24 -5.31 -0.35
CA ASP A 149 -5.53 -3.89 -0.11
C ASP A 149 -5.41 -3.08 -1.39
N ILE A 150 -6.04 -1.90 -1.38
CA ILE A 150 -5.96 -0.91 -2.46
C ILE A 150 -5.65 0.47 -1.88
N ALA A 151 -4.95 1.29 -2.64
CA ALA A 151 -4.70 2.70 -2.32
C ALA A 151 -4.88 3.56 -3.58
N MET A 152 -5.51 4.73 -3.44
CA MET A 152 -5.50 5.73 -4.51
C MET A 152 -4.26 6.61 -4.41
N SER A 153 -3.73 7.00 -5.57
CA SER A 153 -2.74 8.08 -5.62
C SER A 153 -3.28 9.33 -4.92
N PRO A 154 -2.48 10.03 -4.12
CA PRO A 154 -2.88 11.32 -3.57
C PRO A 154 -3.23 12.37 -4.64
N THR A 155 -2.76 12.14 -5.88
CA THR A 155 -3.04 12.96 -7.07
C THR A 155 -4.00 12.28 -8.05
N TYR A 156 -4.84 11.37 -7.56
CA TYR A 156 -5.75 10.55 -8.40
C TYR A 156 -6.62 11.36 -9.37
N GLN A 157 -7.01 12.57 -8.99
CA GLN A 157 -7.79 13.44 -9.89
C GLN A 157 -7.01 13.82 -11.17
N GLN A 158 -5.68 13.83 -11.10
CA GLN A 158 -4.79 14.16 -12.22
C GLN A 158 -4.24 12.93 -12.92
N ASP A 159 -3.77 11.93 -12.16
CA ASP A 159 -3.02 10.79 -12.69
C ASP A 159 -3.84 9.52 -12.87
N ARG A 160 -5.02 9.42 -12.22
CA ARG A 160 -5.92 8.25 -12.25
C ARG A 160 -5.25 6.95 -11.81
N LEU A 161 -4.20 7.05 -10.98
CA LEU A 161 -3.47 5.89 -10.52
C LEU A 161 -4.07 5.30 -9.24
N MET A 162 -4.19 3.98 -9.25
CA MET A 162 -4.45 3.16 -8.07
C MET A 162 -3.29 2.19 -7.85
N TYR A 163 -3.18 1.69 -6.64
CA TYR A 163 -2.21 0.69 -6.24
C TYR A 163 -2.93 -0.44 -5.54
N ALA A 164 -2.43 -1.65 -5.70
CA ALA A 164 -2.98 -2.82 -5.04
C ALA A 164 -1.87 -3.72 -4.49
N TYR A 165 -2.11 -4.29 -3.33
CA TYR A 165 -1.32 -5.40 -2.81
C TYR A 165 -2.02 -6.69 -3.17
N VAL A 166 -1.34 -7.58 -3.91
CA VAL A 166 -1.92 -8.80 -4.44
C VAL A 166 -1.03 -10.00 -4.17
N SER A 167 -1.66 -11.15 -3.90
CA SER A 167 -1.01 -12.45 -3.91
C SER A 167 -1.10 -13.05 -5.31
N THR A 168 0.00 -13.56 -5.82
CA THR A 168 0.08 -14.36 -7.05
C THR A 168 0.42 -15.82 -6.70
N PRO A 169 0.47 -16.75 -7.64
CA PRO A 169 0.91 -18.11 -7.33
C PRO A 169 2.32 -18.20 -6.75
N THR A 170 3.20 -17.23 -7.00
CA THR A 170 4.62 -17.29 -6.66
C THR A 170 5.07 -16.32 -5.58
N ASP A 171 4.42 -15.17 -5.44
CA ASP A 171 4.81 -14.13 -4.50
C ASP A 171 3.62 -13.24 -4.13
N ASN A 172 3.81 -12.41 -3.11
CA ASN A 172 3.00 -11.23 -2.91
C ASN A 172 3.70 -10.03 -3.58
N ARG A 173 2.92 -9.06 -4.06
CA ARG A 173 3.48 -7.90 -4.77
C ARG A 173 2.60 -6.67 -4.69
N VAL A 174 3.21 -5.52 -4.93
CA VAL A 174 2.50 -4.25 -5.15
C VAL A 174 2.45 -3.96 -6.63
N ILE A 175 1.26 -3.66 -7.13
CA ILE A 175 1.03 -3.29 -8.53
C ILE A 175 0.42 -1.90 -8.62
N ARG A 176 0.73 -1.20 -9.69
CA ARG A 176 0.13 0.08 -10.08
C ARG A 176 -0.89 -0.16 -11.19
N ILE A 177 -2.03 0.47 -11.08
CA ILE A 177 -3.16 0.36 -12.00
C ILE A 177 -3.45 1.76 -12.54
N ALA A 178 -3.49 1.91 -13.85
CA ALA A 178 -3.98 3.10 -14.54
C ALA A 178 -5.22 2.74 -15.36
N ASP A 179 -6.13 3.68 -15.50
CA ASP A 179 -7.36 3.47 -16.27
C ASP A 179 -7.01 3.03 -17.71
N GLY A 180 -7.53 1.87 -18.13
CA GLY A 180 -7.34 1.34 -19.48
C GLY A 180 -5.94 0.77 -19.79
N ASP A 181 -5.02 0.72 -18.82
CA ASP A 181 -3.67 0.15 -18.99
C ASP A 181 -3.55 -1.22 -18.29
N ILE A 182 -2.55 -1.99 -18.69
CA ILE A 182 -2.20 -3.24 -18.03
C ILE A 182 -1.55 -2.92 -16.67
N PRO A 183 -2.00 -3.56 -15.58
CA PRO A 183 -1.38 -3.38 -14.27
C PRO A 183 0.12 -3.66 -14.29
N LYS A 184 0.92 -2.77 -13.69
CA LYS A 184 2.39 -2.85 -13.69
C LYS A 184 2.93 -3.13 -12.30
N PRO A 185 3.80 -4.13 -12.11
CA PRO A 185 4.42 -4.38 -10.82
C PRO A 185 5.32 -3.21 -10.42
N ILE A 186 5.20 -2.77 -9.15
CA ILE A 186 6.05 -1.75 -8.54
C ILE A 186 7.07 -2.43 -7.61
N LEU A 187 6.63 -3.43 -6.87
CA LEU A 187 7.46 -4.22 -5.98
C LEU A 187 7.04 -5.68 -6.10
N THR A 188 7.99 -6.55 -6.33
CA THR A 188 7.80 -8.01 -6.48
C THR A 188 8.66 -8.77 -5.47
N GLY A 189 8.44 -10.08 -5.37
CA GLY A 189 9.28 -10.95 -4.54
C GLY A 189 9.03 -10.82 -3.04
N ILE A 190 7.90 -10.25 -2.62
CA ILE A 190 7.46 -10.35 -1.22
C ILE A 190 7.10 -11.81 -0.97
N PRO A 191 7.67 -12.47 0.05
CA PRO A 191 7.41 -13.87 0.31
C PRO A 191 5.92 -14.19 0.45
N LYS A 192 5.50 -15.32 -0.09
CA LYS A 192 4.16 -15.87 -0.01
C LYS A 192 4.19 -17.23 0.69
N GLY A 193 3.27 -17.43 1.63
CA GLY A 193 3.07 -18.68 2.35
C GLY A 193 1.68 -19.29 2.11
N ALA A 194 1.39 -20.33 2.86
CA ALA A 194 0.03 -20.86 2.97
C ALA A 194 -0.89 -19.89 3.72
N ASP A 195 -0.32 -19.13 4.65
CA ASP A 195 -0.91 -18.04 5.43
C ASP A 195 0.10 -16.92 5.64
N GLY A 196 -0.28 -15.85 6.34
CA GLY A 196 0.58 -14.68 6.58
C GLY A 196 0.81 -13.84 5.33
N ASN A 197 -0.10 -13.85 4.35
CA ASN A 197 -0.01 -13.10 3.11
C ASN A 197 -0.65 -11.72 3.18
N THR A 198 -1.13 -11.31 4.34
CA THR A 198 -1.77 -10.02 4.55
C THR A 198 -0.83 -8.88 4.16
N GLY A 199 -1.39 -7.87 3.51
CA GLY A 199 -0.68 -6.65 3.15
C GLY A 199 -1.59 -5.45 3.24
N SER A 200 -1.02 -4.28 3.51
CA SER A 200 -1.75 -3.02 3.53
C SER A 200 -0.92 -1.90 2.91
N LEU A 201 -1.60 -0.92 2.33
CA LEU A 201 -1.01 0.17 1.56
C LEU A 201 -1.49 1.52 2.10
N ILE A 202 -0.56 2.45 2.33
CA ILE A 202 -0.92 3.81 2.70
C ILE A 202 0.06 4.84 2.13
N PHE A 203 -0.44 5.89 1.51
CA PHE A 203 0.37 7.04 1.14
C PHE A 203 0.60 7.95 2.34
N THR A 204 1.85 8.28 2.61
CA THR A 204 2.24 9.26 3.64
C THR A 204 2.59 10.61 3.04
N SER A 205 2.89 10.65 1.75
CA SER A 205 3.07 11.86 0.94
C SER A 205 2.67 11.56 -0.52
N PRO A 206 2.60 12.56 -1.40
CA PRO A 206 2.34 12.32 -2.83
C PRO A 206 3.35 11.38 -3.51
N THR A 207 4.54 11.24 -2.95
CA THR A 207 5.64 10.45 -3.53
C THR A 207 6.07 9.26 -2.69
N THR A 208 5.45 9.01 -1.53
CA THR A 208 5.85 7.95 -0.61
C THR A 208 4.70 7.02 -0.30
N LEU A 209 4.82 5.77 -0.72
CA LEU A 209 3.91 4.67 -0.39
C LEU A 209 4.55 3.78 0.66
N LEU A 210 3.86 3.54 1.77
CA LEU A 210 4.22 2.52 2.73
C LEU A 210 3.43 1.23 2.46
N VAL A 211 4.11 0.11 2.66
CA VAL A 211 3.58 -1.24 2.43
C VAL A 211 3.83 -2.07 3.67
N GLN A 212 2.77 -2.47 4.36
CA GLN A 212 2.85 -3.51 5.36
C GLN A 212 2.85 -4.88 4.66
N THR A 213 3.70 -5.78 5.09
CA THR A 213 3.76 -7.16 4.61
C THR A 213 3.60 -8.13 5.78
N GLY A 214 2.89 -9.23 5.56
CA GLY A 214 2.84 -10.34 6.50
C GLY A 214 4.13 -11.16 6.47
N ASP A 215 4.26 -12.08 7.42
CA ASP A 215 5.44 -12.94 7.60
C ASP A 215 5.46 -14.19 6.70
N ALA A 216 4.44 -14.36 5.86
CA ALA A 216 4.26 -15.55 5.02
C ALA A 216 4.26 -16.87 5.82
N GLY A 217 3.79 -16.83 7.07
CA GLY A 217 3.81 -17.96 8.00
C GLY A 217 5.21 -18.34 8.51
N ASN A 218 6.22 -17.50 8.27
CA ASN A 218 7.60 -17.75 8.70
C ASN A 218 8.16 -16.56 9.51
N PRO A 219 8.06 -16.58 10.84
CA PRO A 219 8.59 -15.52 11.70
C PRO A 219 10.11 -15.30 11.56
N ALA A 220 10.87 -16.30 11.10
CA ALA A 220 12.30 -16.17 10.88
C ALA A 220 12.60 -15.23 9.70
N ASP A 221 11.79 -15.26 8.65
CA ASP A 221 11.90 -14.32 7.53
C ASP A 221 11.50 -12.89 7.95
N ALA A 222 10.51 -12.76 8.82
CA ALA A 222 10.15 -11.47 9.38
C ALA A 222 11.29 -10.82 10.22
N ALA A 223 12.10 -11.63 10.86
CA ALA A 223 13.31 -11.18 11.59
C ALA A 223 14.50 -10.90 10.66
N ASN A 224 14.55 -11.51 9.47
CA ASN A 224 15.64 -11.37 8.51
C ASN A 224 15.61 -10.00 7.83
N PRO A 225 16.64 -9.13 7.96
CA PRO A 225 16.66 -7.84 7.29
C PRO A 225 16.74 -7.93 5.77
N GLY A 226 17.19 -9.06 5.21
CA GLY A 226 17.23 -9.31 3.76
C GLY A 226 15.90 -9.80 3.18
N SER A 227 14.88 -10.12 4.00
CA SER A 227 13.56 -10.54 3.57
C SER A 227 12.59 -9.36 3.53
N LEU A 228 11.65 -9.38 2.59
CA LEU A 228 10.55 -8.43 2.50
C LEU A 228 9.34 -8.84 3.37
N ALA A 229 9.37 -10.02 4.01
CA ALA A 229 8.30 -10.50 4.87
C ALA A 229 8.30 -9.80 6.23
N GLY A 230 7.13 -9.57 6.82
CA GLY A 230 6.96 -9.04 8.16
C GLY A 230 7.55 -7.66 8.38
N LYS A 231 7.33 -6.75 7.46
CA LYS A 231 7.94 -5.40 7.44
C LYS A 231 6.89 -4.31 7.19
N VAL A 232 7.25 -3.08 7.55
CA VAL A 232 6.73 -1.89 6.89
C VAL A 232 7.79 -1.40 5.92
N LEU A 233 7.54 -1.56 4.64
CA LEU A 233 8.43 -1.18 3.54
C LEU A 233 8.06 0.22 3.05
N ARG A 234 9.05 0.95 2.56
CA ARG A 234 8.89 2.28 2.01
C ARG A 234 9.26 2.28 0.54
N ILE A 235 8.37 2.74 -0.31
CA ILE A 235 8.58 2.93 -1.75
C ILE A 235 8.52 4.42 -2.04
N GLU A 236 9.62 4.95 -2.55
CA GLU A 236 9.67 6.34 -3.03
C GLU A 236 9.30 6.39 -4.52
N GLN A 237 8.51 7.40 -4.89
CA GLN A 237 8.06 7.59 -6.27
C GLN A 237 7.49 6.31 -6.90
N PRO A 238 6.38 5.77 -6.38
CA PRO A 238 5.86 4.45 -6.75
C PRO A 238 5.34 4.39 -8.21
N THR A 239 5.75 5.31 -9.07
CA THR A 239 5.50 5.31 -10.51
C THR A 239 6.55 4.51 -11.30
N THR A 240 7.68 4.21 -10.68
CA THR A 240 8.79 3.46 -11.29
C THR A 240 8.64 1.96 -11.02
N VAL A 241 8.96 1.13 -11.99
CA VAL A 241 8.87 -0.34 -11.90
C VAL A 241 10.14 -0.89 -11.22
N ASP A 242 10.01 -2.01 -10.50
CA ASP A 242 11.11 -2.78 -9.91
C ASP A 242 12.01 -1.98 -8.95
N GLN A 243 11.40 -1.23 -8.06
CA GLN A 243 12.13 -0.51 -7.02
C GLN A 243 12.58 -1.43 -5.89
N ALA A 244 13.81 -1.24 -5.42
CA ALA A 244 14.24 -1.79 -4.14
C ALA A 244 13.65 -0.95 -3.00
N PRO A 245 12.78 -1.50 -2.15
CA PRO A 245 12.18 -0.75 -1.06
C PRO A 245 13.20 -0.54 0.06
N THR A 246 13.09 0.57 0.76
CA THR A 246 13.80 0.79 2.01
C THR A 246 12.91 0.33 3.15
N THR A 247 13.42 -0.55 4.02
CA THR A 247 12.70 -0.94 5.24
C THR A 247 12.58 0.26 6.18
N THR A 248 11.39 0.50 6.70
CA THR A 248 11.14 1.54 7.71
C THR A 248 11.68 1.12 9.08
N ALA A 249 11.41 1.91 10.11
CA ALA A 249 11.80 1.61 11.48
C ALA A 249 11.04 0.40 12.11
N LEU A 250 10.15 -0.29 11.35
CA LEU A 250 9.37 -1.41 11.86
C LEU A 250 9.63 -2.69 11.07
N SER A 251 9.99 -3.74 11.77
CA SER A 251 10.20 -5.09 11.26
C SER A 251 9.81 -6.13 12.32
N GLY A 252 9.81 -7.41 11.96
CA GLY A 252 9.39 -8.47 12.86
C GLY A 252 7.88 -8.46 13.08
N LEU A 253 7.11 -8.07 12.06
CA LEU A 253 5.66 -8.23 12.04
C LEU A 253 5.32 -9.71 11.81
N GLY A 254 4.18 -10.13 12.32
CA GLY A 254 3.63 -11.46 12.05
C GLY A 254 2.76 -11.48 10.79
N ALA A 255 1.61 -12.12 10.87
CA ALA A 255 0.70 -12.26 9.73
C ALA A 255 0.10 -10.92 9.23
N GLY A 256 0.40 -9.81 9.91
CA GLY A 256 -0.10 -8.49 9.54
C GLY A 256 -1.58 -8.26 9.93
N GLY A 257 -2.12 -7.17 9.48
CA GLY A 257 -3.51 -6.73 9.72
C GLY A 257 -3.83 -5.59 8.76
N GLY A 258 -3.66 -4.35 9.22
CA GLY A 258 -3.87 -3.15 8.42
C GLY A 258 -3.04 -1.98 8.91
N MET A 259 -3.04 -0.91 8.13
CA MET A 259 -2.43 0.36 8.50
C MET A 259 -3.46 1.49 8.44
N CYS A 260 -3.35 2.43 9.37
CA CYS A 260 -4.11 3.67 9.33
C CYS A 260 -3.28 4.84 9.86
N ARG A 261 -3.63 6.05 9.44
CA ARG A 261 -2.90 7.26 9.79
C ARG A 261 -3.81 8.20 10.56
N ASP A 262 -3.31 8.73 11.66
CA ASP A 262 -3.94 9.85 12.33
C ASP A 262 -3.63 11.14 11.57
N GLY A 263 -4.68 11.79 11.09
CA GLY A 263 -4.55 13.03 10.33
C GLY A 263 -4.12 14.22 11.19
N SER A 264 -4.31 14.16 12.51
CA SER A 264 -4.04 15.26 13.44
C SER A 264 -2.56 15.41 13.75
N ASP A 265 -1.85 14.30 14.00
CA ASP A 265 -0.42 14.31 14.37
C ASP A 265 0.50 13.63 13.35
N GLY A 266 -0.09 12.95 12.36
CA GLY A 266 0.63 12.22 11.31
C GLY A 266 1.17 10.87 11.76
N SER A 267 0.83 10.38 12.95
CA SER A 267 1.20 9.04 13.41
C SER A 267 0.59 7.97 12.52
N LEU A 268 1.36 6.92 12.27
CA LEU A 268 0.92 5.71 11.59
C LEU A 268 0.67 4.63 12.62
N TYR A 269 -0.46 3.96 12.54
CA TYR A 269 -0.80 2.80 13.34
C TYR A 269 -0.82 1.55 12.49
N ILE A 270 -0.31 0.47 13.06
CA ILE A 270 -0.15 -0.83 12.41
C ILE A 270 -0.77 -1.88 13.31
N THR A 271 -1.76 -2.60 12.81
CA THR A 271 -2.27 -3.80 13.46
C THR A 271 -1.47 -5.01 12.98
N ASP A 272 -1.16 -5.91 13.91
CA ASP A 272 -0.24 -7.01 13.65
C ASP A 272 -0.63 -8.25 14.46
N ARG A 273 -0.69 -9.40 13.82
CA ARG A 273 -1.05 -10.69 14.41
C ARG A 273 0.17 -11.57 14.53
N THR A 274 0.58 -11.86 15.77
CA THR A 274 1.74 -12.73 16.04
C THR A 274 1.32 -14.01 16.75
N PRO A 275 2.16 -15.04 16.77
CA PRO A 275 1.86 -16.27 17.52
C PRO A 275 1.65 -16.05 19.02
N THR A 276 2.22 -14.99 19.59
CA THR A 276 2.19 -14.71 21.03
C THR A 276 1.17 -13.64 21.45
N GLY A 277 0.55 -12.95 20.49
CA GLY A 277 -0.46 -11.92 20.76
C GLY A 277 -0.68 -11.03 19.55
N ASP A 278 -1.86 -10.46 19.45
CA ASP A 278 -2.14 -9.43 18.48
C ASP A 278 -1.71 -8.07 19.04
N ARG A 279 -1.25 -7.17 18.18
CA ARG A 279 -0.66 -5.90 18.60
C ARG A 279 -1.22 -4.73 17.80
N LEU A 280 -1.33 -3.58 18.47
CA LEU A 280 -1.40 -2.28 17.85
C LEU A 280 -0.07 -1.58 18.06
N GLN A 281 0.62 -1.24 16.97
CA GLN A 281 1.90 -0.56 16.99
C GLN A 281 1.76 0.84 16.41
N ARG A 282 2.65 1.74 16.79
CA ARG A 282 2.69 3.13 16.33
C ARG A 282 4.06 3.48 15.78
N ILE A 283 4.07 4.20 14.67
CA ILE A 283 5.24 4.93 14.18
C ILE A 283 4.86 6.42 14.20
N THR A 284 5.57 7.22 14.96
CA THR A 284 5.37 8.67 15.00
C THR A 284 5.95 9.33 13.74
N LYS A 285 5.59 10.57 13.46
CA LYS A 285 6.19 11.35 12.36
C LYS A 285 7.73 11.46 12.47
N ASP A 286 8.27 11.38 13.69
CA ASP A 286 9.72 11.40 13.96
C ASP A 286 10.33 9.99 13.88
N SER A 287 9.62 9.01 13.29
CA SER A 287 10.04 7.62 13.09
C SER A 287 10.32 6.85 14.39
N LYS A 288 9.75 7.27 15.52
CA LYS A 288 9.81 6.50 16.77
C LYS A 288 8.72 5.43 16.74
N THR A 289 9.08 4.22 17.12
CA THR A 289 8.19 3.07 17.16
C THR A 289 7.83 2.71 18.60
N SER A 290 6.61 2.28 18.83
CA SER A 290 6.13 1.74 20.11
C SER A 290 4.99 0.77 19.91
N THR A 291 4.87 -0.20 20.83
CA THR A 291 3.64 -0.98 20.96
C THR A 291 2.65 -0.16 21.80
N VAL A 292 1.48 0.10 21.23
CA VAL A 292 0.39 0.85 21.88
C VAL A 292 -0.43 -0.07 22.76
N TRP A 293 -0.82 -1.24 22.21
CA TRP A 293 -1.63 -2.23 22.90
C TRP A 293 -1.27 -3.65 22.46
N THR A 294 -1.47 -4.63 23.34
CA THR A 294 -1.32 -6.05 23.03
C THR A 294 -2.54 -6.82 23.53
N TRP A 295 -3.08 -7.66 22.67
CA TRP A 295 -4.14 -8.62 22.98
C TRP A 295 -3.54 -10.03 23.06
N PRO A 296 -3.31 -10.58 24.28
CA PRO A 296 -2.74 -11.93 24.42
C PRO A 296 -3.68 -13.04 23.95
N ASP A 297 -4.98 -12.78 23.98
CA ASP A 297 -6.07 -13.67 23.57
C ASP A 297 -6.25 -13.76 22.05
N ARG A 298 -5.51 -12.95 21.26
CA ARG A 298 -5.45 -12.99 19.80
C ARG A 298 -6.83 -12.89 19.12
N PRO A 299 -7.56 -11.80 19.32
CA PRO A 299 -8.92 -11.61 18.78
C PRO A 299 -8.95 -11.42 17.27
N GLY A 300 -7.80 -11.45 16.57
CA GLY A 300 -7.69 -11.28 15.13
C GLY A 300 -7.75 -9.81 14.70
N VAL A 301 -6.77 -9.01 15.12
CA VAL A 301 -6.73 -7.59 14.71
C VAL A 301 -6.62 -7.48 13.19
N ALA A 302 -7.37 -6.51 12.62
CA ALA A 302 -7.44 -6.27 11.19
C ALA A 302 -7.34 -4.76 10.87
N GLY A 303 -8.17 -4.25 9.97
CA GLY A 303 -8.16 -2.84 9.59
C GLY A 303 -8.37 -1.90 10.76
N CYS A 304 -7.83 -0.70 10.66
CA CYS A 304 -7.96 0.37 11.64
C CYS A 304 -8.32 1.71 11.00
N ALA A 305 -8.83 2.63 11.82
CA ALA A 305 -9.01 4.04 11.49
C ALA A 305 -8.56 4.88 12.69
N ALA A 306 -7.87 6.00 12.44
CA ALA A 306 -7.27 6.81 13.50
C ALA A 306 -7.58 8.31 13.33
N LEU A 307 -7.98 8.94 14.43
CA LEU A 307 -8.21 10.39 14.49
C LEU A 307 -8.07 10.88 15.93
N ASP A 308 -7.38 12.00 16.13
CA ASP A 308 -7.27 12.74 17.38
C ASP A 308 -6.87 11.85 18.59
N GLY A 309 -5.87 10.97 18.37
CA GLY A 309 -5.36 10.07 19.41
C GLY A 309 -6.30 8.91 19.77
N THR A 310 -7.34 8.68 18.99
CA THR A 310 -8.19 7.48 19.10
C THR A 310 -7.97 6.57 17.90
N VAL A 311 -7.75 5.28 18.13
CA VAL A 311 -7.62 4.28 17.06
C VAL A 311 -8.75 3.26 17.20
N LEU A 312 -9.54 3.17 16.16
CA LEU A 312 -10.53 2.09 16.01
C LEU A 312 -9.83 0.88 15.39
N VAL A 313 -10.05 -0.30 15.93
CA VAL A 313 -9.46 -1.55 15.46
C VAL A 313 -10.54 -2.62 15.34
N ASN A 314 -10.63 -3.25 14.18
CA ASN A 314 -11.47 -4.43 13.99
C ASN A 314 -10.80 -5.66 14.59
N LEU A 315 -11.59 -6.42 15.35
CA LEU A 315 -11.26 -7.70 15.95
C LEU A 315 -12.12 -8.77 15.27
N VAL A 316 -11.56 -9.40 14.25
CA VAL A 316 -12.32 -10.27 13.33
C VAL A 316 -12.90 -11.48 14.03
N ASN A 317 -12.11 -12.17 14.87
CA ASN A 317 -12.53 -13.42 15.52
C ASN A 317 -13.65 -13.20 16.56
N THR A 318 -13.67 -12.04 17.21
CA THR A 318 -14.69 -11.68 18.22
C THR A 318 -15.83 -10.85 17.67
N LYS A 319 -15.81 -10.53 16.35
CA LYS A 319 -16.82 -9.70 15.66
C LYS A 319 -17.00 -8.32 16.30
N GLN A 320 -15.92 -7.74 16.80
CA GLN A 320 -15.90 -6.46 17.50
C GLN A 320 -15.16 -5.39 16.71
N THR A 321 -15.48 -4.14 17.00
CA THR A 321 -14.61 -3.00 16.77
C THR A 321 -14.38 -2.32 18.10
N VAL A 322 -13.11 -2.07 18.43
CA VAL A 322 -12.73 -1.43 19.69
C VAL A 322 -12.08 -0.08 19.44
N ALA A 323 -12.22 0.84 20.38
CA ALA A 323 -11.53 2.12 20.43
C ALA A 323 -10.38 2.05 21.44
N VAL A 324 -9.16 2.26 20.98
CA VAL A 324 -7.97 2.46 21.82
C VAL A 324 -7.71 3.96 21.89
N ARG A 325 -7.80 4.53 23.09
CA ARG A 325 -7.63 5.98 23.31
C ARG A 325 -6.28 6.29 23.92
N MET A 326 -5.66 7.34 23.43
CA MET A 326 -4.37 7.81 23.93
C MET A 326 -4.47 9.25 24.42
N ALA A 327 -3.69 9.56 25.44
CA ALA A 327 -3.51 10.93 25.91
C ALA A 327 -2.77 11.74 24.82
N PRO A 328 -3.30 12.91 24.41
CA PRO A 328 -2.70 13.70 23.32
C PRO A 328 -1.26 14.12 23.60
N GLU A 329 -0.94 14.42 24.86
CA GLU A 329 0.37 14.96 25.28
C GLU A 329 1.48 13.91 25.31
N THR A 330 1.12 12.67 25.71
CA THR A 330 2.10 11.60 25.97
C THR A 330 2.03 10.47 24.96
N GLY A 331 0.87 10.31 24.28
CA GLY A 331 0.58 9.15 23.45
C GLY A 331 0.42 7.85 24.24
N ALA A 332 0.30 7.94 25.57
CA ALA A 332 0.04 6.79 26.43
C ALA A 332 -1.43 6.38 26.37
N VAL A 333 -1.71 5.09 26.41
CA VAL A 333 -3.08 4.56 26.45
C VAL A 333 -3.76 4.99 27.76
N THR A 334 -5.00 5.46 27.68
CA THR A 334 -5.72 6.04 28.84
C THR A 334 -6.63 5.06 29.56
N GLY A 335 -6.72 3.81 29.08
CA GLY A 335 -7.55 2.76 29.67
C GLY A 335 -7.63 1.55 28.75
N ASP A 336 -8.39 0.54 29.12
CA ASP A 336 -8.63 -0.63 28.29
C ASP A 336 -9.39 -0.25 27.02
N PRO A 337 -9.19 -1.00 25.90
CA PRO A 337 -9.94 -0.79 24.66
C PRO A 337 -11.45 -0.90 24.88
N GLU A 338 -12.18 0.11 24.46
CA GLU A 338 -13.65 0.18 24.59
C GLU A 338 -14.32 -0.47 23.37
N VAL A 339 -15.26 -1.38 23.60
CA VAL A 339 -16.06 -1.98 22.51
C VAL A 339 -17.06 -0.94 22.00
N VAL A 340 -16.89 -0.49 20.75
CA VAL A 340 -17.78 0.47 20.08
C VAL A 340 -18.76 -0.20 19.11
N ARG A 341 -18.47 -1.45 18.69
CA ARG A 341 -19.35 -2.29 17.89
C ARG A 341 -19.22 -3.75 18.33
N GLN A 342 -20.35 -4.43 18.46
CA GLN A 342 -20.42 -5.85 18.79
C GLN A 342 -21.36 -6.56 17.82
N ASP A 343 -20.84 -7.52 17.04
CA ASP A 343 -21.56 -8.47 16.16
C ASP A 343 -22.59 -7.87 15.18
N GLN A 344 -22.54 -6.55 14.95
CA GLN A 344 -23.31 -5.94 13.88
C GLN A 344 -22.60 -6.25 12.55
N HIS A 345 -23.29 -6.90 11.63
CA HIS A 345 -22.77 -7.34 10.34
C HIS A 345 -21.63 -8.39 10.39
N GLY A 346 -21.34 -9.01 11.55
CA GLY A 346 -20.39 -10.13 11.68
C GLY A 346 -18.91 -9.71 11.66
N HIS A 347 -18.10 -10.47 10.93
CA HIS A 347 -16.64 -10.35 10.88
C HIS A 347 -16.20 -9.16 10.02
N ALA A 348 -15.90 -8.02 10.62
CA ALA A 348 -15.38 -6.86 9.92
C ALA A 348 -13.86 -6.95 9.74
N TRP A 349 -13.39 -6.68 8.52
CA TRP A 349 -11.98 -6.60 8.20
C TRP A 349 -11.54 -5.15 7.95
N ALA A 350 -12.00 -4.53 6.86
CA ALA A 350 -11.61 -3.18 6.49
C ALA A 350 -12.26 -2.11 7.37
N LEU A 351 -11.54 -1.03 7.62
CA LEU A 351 -12.08 0.25 8.10
C LEU A 351 -11.58 1.38 7.21
N ALA A 352 -12.47 2.30 6.88
CA ALA A 352 -12.15 3.51 6.13
C ALA A 352 -12.87 4.71 6.73
N MET A 353 -12.20 5.85 6.80
CA MET A 353 -12.80 7.12 7.18
C MET A 353 -13.11 7.92 5.93
N SER A 354 -14.33 8.42 5.84
CA SER A 354 -14.74 9.32 4.76
C SER A 354 -14.33 10.77 5.05
N PRO A 355 -14.28 11.63 4.03
CA PRO A 355 -13.90 13.03 4.19
C PRO A 355 -14.76 13.83 5.20
N ASP A 356 -16.02 13.42 5.41
CA ASP A 356 -16.94 14.01 6.38
C ASP A 356 -16.77 13.44 7.81
N GLY A 357 -15.78 12.54 8.03
CA GLY A 357 -15.44 11.95 9.32
C GLY A 357 -16.26 10.71 9.70
N ASN A 358 -17.14 10.21 8.85
CA ASN A 358 -17.85 8.95 9.09
C ASN A 358 -16.93 7.76 8.88
N ILE A 359 -17.12 6.70 9.68
CA ILE A 359 -16.34 5.46 9.57
C ILE A 359 -17.18 4.38 8.91
N TRP A 360 -16.57 3.70 7.96
CA TRP A 360 -17.16 2.61 7.20
C TRP A 360 -16.36 1.33 7.38
N GLY A 361 -17.07 0.20 7.48
CA GLY A 361 -16.48 -1.12 7.61
C GLY A 361 -16.84 -2.03 6.44
N GLY A 362 -15.97 -2.97 6.13
CA GLY A 362 -16.21 -4.04 5.18
C GLY A 362 -16.08 -5.43 5.83
N THR A 363 -16.96 -6.37 5.49
CA THR A 363 -17.00 -7.70 6.12
C THR A 363 -16.28 -8.79 5.32
N VAL A 364 -15.97 -9.89 6.02
CA VAL A 364 -15.32 -11.10 5.47
C VAL A 364 -16.07 -12.38 5.90
N ASN A 365 -17.37 -12.30 6.07
CA ASN A 365 -18.21 -13.39 6.58
C ASN A 365 -18.12 -14.65 5.71
N LYS A 366 -18.05 -14.50 4.38
CA LYS A 366 -17.89 -15.61 3.45
C LYS A 366 -16.63 -16.41 3.71
N THR A 367 -15.50 -15.74 3.88
CA THR A 367 -14.21 -16.43 4.16
C THR A 367 -14.07 -16.84 5.62
N ALA A 368 -14.79 -16.22 6.53
CA ALA A 368 -14.88 -16.66 7.92
C ALA A 368 -15.80 -17.89 8.11
N GLY A 369 -16.56 -18.29 7.07
CA GLY A 369 -17.45 -19.45 7.12
C GLY A 369 -18.81 -19.16 7.81
N ASP A 370 -19.20 -17.89 7.96
CA ASP A 370 -20.36 -17.44 8.72
C ASP A 370 -21.31 -16.55 7.87
N ALA A 371 -21.27 -16.75 6.55
CA ALA A 371 -21.98 -15.91 5.59
C ALA A 371 -23.51 -15.99 5.71
N GLN A 372 -24.14 -14.84 5.70
CA GLN A 372 -25.57 -14.67 5.55
C GLN A 372 -25.93 -14.36 4.09
N LYS A 373 -27.25 -14.34 3.77
CA LYS A 373 -27.76 -14.20 2.38
C LYS A 373 -27.23 -12.96 1.64
N LEU A 374 -26.99 -11.85 2.35
CA LEU A 374 -26.57 -10.57 1.72
C LEU A 374 -25.08 -10.26 1.91
N ASP A 375 -24.32 -11.19 2.50
CA ASP A 375 -22.89 -10.98 2.70
C ASP A 375 -22.08 -11.09 1.39
N ASP A 376 -20.90 -10.48 1.33
CA ASP A 376 -20.36 -9.57 2.32
C ASP A 376 -20.90 -8.15 2.10
N VAL A 377 -20.73 -7.29 3.10
CA VAL A 377 -21.34 -5.94 3.09
C VAL A 377 -20.30 -4.84 3.37
N VAL A 378 -20.58 -3.63 2.88
CA VAL A 378 -19.98 -2.38 3.35
C VAL A 378 -21.02 -1.60 4.14
N PHE A 379 -20.69 -1.24 5.37
CA PHE A 379 -21.64 -0.67 6.34
C PHE A 379 -21.07 0.53 7.09
N PRO A 380 -21.89 1.50 7.53
CA PRO A 380 -21.46 2.57 8.43
C PRO A 380 -21.24 2.01 9.84
N LEU A 381 -20.09 2.32 10.44
CA LEU A 381 -19.80 1.86 11.80
C LEU A 381 -20.75 2.48 12.82
N PHE A 382 -21.17 3.73 12.59
CA PHE A 382 -22.09 4.48 13.44
C PHE A 382 -23.33 4.91 12.63
N PRO A 383 -24.41 4.10 12.61
CA PRO A 383 -25.55 4.30 11.70
C PRO A 383 -26.32 5.62 11.86
N GLN A 384 -26.18 6.30 13.01
CA GLN A 384 -26.92 7.52 13.35
C GLN A 384 -26.11 8.82 13.20
N GLY A 385 -25.06 8.83 12.38
CA GLY A 385 -24.25 10.02 12.16
C GLY A 385 -23.31 10.35 13.33
N GLY A 386 -23.08 9.38 14.21
CA GLY A 386 -22.01 9.44 15.18
C GLY A 386 -20.71 9.29 14.43
N GLY A 387 -20.02 10.40 14.17
CA GLY A 387 -18.64 10.39 13.68
C GLY A 387 -17.71 9.71 14.65
N PHE A 388 -16.43 9.81 14.38
CA PHE A 388 -15.37 9.30 15.25
C PHE A 388 -15.66 9.65 16.71
N PRO A 389 -15.53 8.71 17.69
CA PRO A 389 -15.81 8.98 19.10
C PRO A 389 -14.94 10.13 19.60
N ARG A 390 -15.49 11.34 19.64
CA ARG A 390 -14.78 12.50 20.20
C ARG A 390 -14.74 12.37 21.71
N LYS A 391 -13.65 12.82 22.31
CA LYS A 391 -13.52 12.97 23.75
C LYS A 391 -14.68 13.87 24.23
N ASN A 392 -15.50 13.40 25.16
CA ASN A 392 -16.51 14.24 25.77
C ASN A 392 -15.82 15.49 26.35
N GLU A 393 -16.12 16.64 25.82
CA GLU A 393 -15.76 17.95 26.41
C GLU A 393 -16.62 18.27 27.65
N ASP A 394 -17.51 17.34 28.04
CA ASP A 394 -18.43 17.51 29.16
C ASP A 394 -18.02 16.69 30.40
N ALA A 395 -16.80 16.91 30.89
CA ALA A 395 -16.38 16.54 32.23
C ALA A 395 -15.67 17.74 32.87
N THR A 396 -16.49 18.77 33.16
CA THR A 396 -16.16 19.80 34.16
C THR A 396 -16.82 19.50 35.48
#